data_66b6b4641563e50849ca04ccdcda5e26
#
_entry.id   66b6b4641563e50849ca04ccdcda5e26
#
_cell.length_a   1.000
_cell.length_b   1.000
_cell.length_c   1.000
_cell.angle_alpha   90.00
_cell.angle_beta   90.00
_cell.angle_gamma   90.00
#
_symmetry.space_group_name_H-M   'P 1'
#
loop_
_entity.id
_entity.type
_entity.pdbx_description
1 polymer ?
#
loop_
_entity_poly.entity_id
_entity_poly.type
_entity_poly.pdbx_seq_one_letter_code
_entity_poly.pdbx_strand_id
1 'polypeptide(L)'
;MSVATDLLVPALREVREVEAALADRFKDHLVVTPPGEHRDVLERRLGDARGHVYRIDERLNTLQPRGLVQSVLGGAWQLTGQAARLPFDMVLSVPVAVFRSRAAATELRLLKNAEDEYAVTALALAVCRAAGRIARKAGDTVSVELLSTIRRDGEETLEELAEALEQHAEAAVAASEAMDGSVGGASLAVREWRSWLRETAERMPGADRLQGPPRGALITEEELPIPDYRRLSTKMITDRLPHLTQTDLATVGAYERSHAGRPAVLSRVGALLGPVPWPGYDSMTAEEVLKRLSDAEPSHCRRVLEYERRHQSRSTVLKAAEKAAERVPA
;
A
#
# COMPACT_ATOMS: atom_id res chain seq x y z
N MET A 1 -43.13 -5.00 10.63
CA MET A 1 -41.83 -4.42 10.15
C MET A 1 -41.62 -4.94 8.74
N SER A 2 -41.08 -4.13 7.83
CA SER A 2 -40.84 -4.57 6.45
C SER A 2 -39.56 -5.41 6.39
N VAL A 3 -39.48 -6.37 5.45
CA VAL A 3 -38.27 -7.18 5.22
C VAL A 3 -37.02 -6.30 5.01
N ALA A 4 -37.19 -5.11 4.44
CA ALA A 4 -36.10 -4.15 4.26
C ALA A 4 -35.55 -3.60 5.57
N THR A 5 -36.41 -3.43 6.59
CA THR A 5 -35.99 -2.98 7.92
C THR A 5 -35.19 -4.08 8.64
N ASP A 6 -35.56 -5.36 8.44
CA ASP A 6 -34.86 -6.48 9.04
C ASP A 6 -33.45 -6.71 8.42
N LEU A 7 -33.28 -6.32 7.15
CA LEU A 7 -32.00 -6.42 6.42
C LEU A 7 -31.07 -5.22 6.69
N LEU A 8 -31.57 -4.09 7.21
CA LEU A 8 -30.76 -2.88 7.38
C LEU A 8 -29.60 -3.07 8.38
N VAL A 9 -29.87 -3.67 9.54
CA VAL A 9 -28.84 -3.89 10.57
C VAL A 9 -27.76 -4.84 10.09
N PRO A 10 -28.06 -6.01 9.49
CA PRO A 10 -27.04 -6.86 8.86
C PRO A 10 -26.20 -6.12 7.80
N ALA A 11 -26.85 -5.35 6.91
CA ALA A 11 -26.14 -4.60 5.86
C ALA A 11 -25.20 -3.53 6.43
N LEU A 12 -25.59 -2.81 7.49
CA LEU A 12 -24.72 -1.86 8.18
C LEU A 12 -23.53 -2.55 8.86
N ARG A 13 -23.74 -3.74 9.44
CA ARG A 13 -22.65 -4.52 10.03
C ARG A 13 -21.65 -4.96 8.96
N GLU A 14 -22.12 -5.39 7.80
CA GLU A 14 -21.26 -5.77 6.68
C GLU A 14 -20.41 -4.59 6.22
N VAL A 15 -20.99 -3.39 6.03
CA VAL A 15 -20.23 -2.18 5.71
C VAL A 15 -19.18 -1.87 6.78
N ARG A 16 -19.55 -1.97 8.07
CA ARG A 16 -18.63 -1.77 9.18
C ARG A 16 -17.42 -2.73 9.12
N GLU A 17 -17.68 -4.00 8.87
CA GLU A 17 -16.62 -5.04 8.80
C GLU A 17 -15.67 -4.78 7.64
N VAL A 18 -16.19 -4.39 6.47
CA VAL A 18 -15.36 -4.10 5.31
C VAL A 18 -14.55 -2.81 5.50
N GLU A 19 -15.13 -1.75 6.08
CA GLU A 19 -14.39 -0.54 6.43
C GLU A 19 -13.31 -0.78 7.49
N ALA A 20 -13.56 -1.65 8.46
CA ALA A 20 -12.56 -2.04 9.44
C ALA A 20 -11.40 -2.84 8.80
N ALA A 21 -11.73 -3.79 7.93
CA ALA A 21 -10.73 -4.57 7.20
C ALA A 21 -9.89 -3.69 6.26
N LEU A 22 -10.51 -2.70 5.60
CA LEU A 22 -9.83 -1.70 4.77
C LEU A 22 -8.86 -0.86 5.62
N ALA A 23 -9.31 -0.39 6.79
CA ALA A 23 -8.45 0.39 7.69
C ALA A 23 -7.24 -0.41 8.16
N ASP A 24 -7.40 -1.69 8.49
CA ASP A 24 -6.29 -2.56 8.89
C ASP A 24 -5.32 -2.77 7.72
N ARG A 25 -5.82 -2.99 6.50
CA ARG A 25 -5.01 -3.17 5.31
C ARG A 25 -4.16 -1.92 4.99
N PHE A 26 -4.78 -0.74 4.97
CA PHE A 26 -4.07 0.51 4.71
C PHE A 26 -3.02 0.80 5.79
N LYS A 27 -3.33 0.52 7.06
CA LYS A 27 -2.37 0.63 8.16
C LYS A 27 -1.14 -0.26 7.93
N ASP A 28 -1.33 -1.49 7.48
CA ASP A 28 -0.24 -2.44 7.23
C ASP A 28 0.62 -1.98 6.04
N HIS A 29 0.01 -1.51 4.96
CA HIS A 29 0.74 -1.01 3.79
C HIS A 29 1.50 0.29 4.08
N LEU A 30 0.96 1.18 4.91
CA LEU A 30 1.65 2.40 5.35
C LEU A 30 3.02 2.14 5.99
N VAL A 31 3.24 0.95 6.55
CA VAL A 31 4.53 0.58 7.15
C VAL A 31 5.66 0.60 6.12
N VAL A 32 5.35 0.17 4.88
CA VAL A 32 6.34 0.01 3.79
C VAL A 32 6.19 1.05 2.68
N THR A 33 5.14 1.86 2.69
CA THR A 33 4.92 2.92 1.70
C THR A 33 5.80 4.13 2.02
N PRO A 34 6.68 4.56 1.11
CA PRO A 34 7.51 5.73 1.31
C PRO A 34 6.69 7.02 1.39
N PRO A 35 7.25 8.10 1.96
CA PRO A 35 6.61 9.41 1.94
C PRO A 35 6.35 9.90 0.51
N GLY A 36 5.16 10.44 0.27
CA GLY A 36 4.73 10.95 -1.03
C GLY A 36 3.20 10.92 -1.16
N GLU A 37 2.70 11.31 -2.30
CA GLU A 37 1.28 11.50 -2.58
C GLU A 37 0.45 10.24 -2.29
N HIS A 38 0.91 9.07 -2.76
CA HIS A 38 0.24 7.79 -2.47
C HIS A 38 0.13 7.53 -0.96
N ARG A 39 1.18 7.80 -0.18
CA ARG A 39 1.14 7.66 1.27
C ARG A 39 0.10 8.59 1.91
N ASP A 40 0.01 9.84 1.44
CA ASP A 40 -0.95 10.82 1.94
C ASP A 40 -2.39 10.36 1.69
N VAL A 41 -2.66 9.74 0.54
CA VAL A 41 -3.95 9.08 0.22
C VAL A 41 -4.27 7.99 1.24
N LEU A 42 -3.32 7.08 1.51
CA LEU A 42 -3.52 5.99 2.46
C LEU A 42 -3.76 6.48 3.89
N GLU A 43 -3.01 7.50 4.35
CA GLU A 43 -3.17 8.08 5.69
C GLU A 43 -4.54 8.75 5.85
N ARG A 44 -4.98 9.52 4.86
CA ARG A 44 -6.30 10.14 4.84
C ARG A 44 -7.39 9.07 4.85
N ARG A 45 -7.34 8.10 3.95
CA ARG A 45 -8.34 7.05 3.84
C ARG A 45 -8.41 6.16 5.09
N LEU A 46 -7.28 5.89 5.73
CA LEU A 46 -7.25 5.22 7.04
C LEU A 46 -8.02 6.00 8.11
N GLY A 47 -7.88 7.33 8.12
CA GLY A 47 -8.62 8.23 9.01
C GLY A 47 -10.12 8.18 8.74
N ASP A 48 -10.52 8.27 7.48
CA ASP A 48 -11.91 8.23 7.05
C ASP A 48 -12.57 6.90 7.40
N ALA A 49 -11.93 5.77 7.09
CA ALA A 49 -12.45 4.44 7.37
C ALA A 49 -12.70 4.23 8.88
N ARG A 50 -11.80 4.71 9.74
CA ARG A 50 -12.01 4.68 11.20
C ARG A 50 -13.20 5.55 11.62
N GLY A 51 -13.34 6.73 11.02
CA GLY A 51 -14.49 7.60 11.24
C GLY A 51 -15.80 6.97 10.76
N HIS A 52 -15.77 6.24 9.64
CA HIS A 52 -16.90 5.48 9.12
C HIS A 52 -17.34 4.38 10.09
N VAL A 53 -16.39 3.56 10.56
CA VAL A 53 -16.64 2.50 11.55
C VAL A 53 -17.31 3.08 12.79
N TYR A 54 -16.78 4.18 13.32
CA TYR A 54 -17.36 4.85 14.50
C TYR A 54 -18.80 5.29 14.25
N ARG A 55 -19.08 5.99 13.15
CA ARG A 55 -20.43 6.48 12.82
C ARG A 55 -21.43 5.34 12.55
N ILE A 56 -20.96 4.23 11.95
CA ILE A 56 -21.79 3.03 11.76
C ILE A 56 -22.11 2.38 13.10
N ASP A 57 -21.15 2.28 14.02
CA ASP A 57 -21.37 1.74 15.37
C ASP A 57 -22.37 2.58 16.15
N GLU A 58 -22.31 3.92 16.09
CA GLU A 58 -23.33 4.80 16.68
C GLU A 58 -24.72 4.54 16.08
N ARG A 59 -24.78 4.39 14.74
CA ARG A 59 -26.05 4.10 14.06
C ARG A 59 -26.61 2.74 14.47
N LEU A 60 -25.79 1.71 14.53
CA LEU A 60 -26.20 0.37 14.99
C LEU A 60 -26.70 0.39 16.43
N ASN A 61 -26.07 1.14 17.34
CA ASN A 61 -26.51 1.32 18.71
C ASN A 61 -27.87 2.02 18.80
N THR A 62 -28.17 2.93 17.89
CA THR A 62 -29.50 3.62 17.81
C THR A 62 -30.57 2.67 17.31
N LEU A 63 -30.26 1.81 16.35
CA LEU A 63 -31.22 0.85 15.77
C LEU A 63 -31.47 -0.36 16.68
N GLN A 64 -30.48 -0.76 17.47
CA GLN A 64 -30.55 -1.85 18.44
C GLN A 64 -30.02 -1.40 19.80
N PRO A 65 -30.81 -0.65 20.60
CA PRO A 65 -30.38 -0.26 21.94
C PRO A 65 -30.08 -1.51 22.79
N ARG A 66 -28.95 -1.45 23.52
CA ARG A 66 -28.46 -2.53 24.38
C ARG A 66 -29.56 -2.96 25.37
N GLY A 67 -30.19 -4.09 25.12
CA GLY A 67 -31.25 -4.62 25.99
C GLY A 67 -32.19 -5.64 25.36
N LEU A 68 -32.21 -5.79 24.06
CA LEU A 68 -32.98 -6.82 23.37
C LEU A 68 -32.03 -7.84 22.73
N VAL A 69 -31.63 -8.75 23.55
CA VAL A 69 -31.16 -10.13 23.42
C VAL A 69 -30.88 -10.65 22.00
N GLN A 70 -29.59 -11.03 21.83
CA GLN A 70 -29.19 -12.30 21.21
C GLN A 70 -30.32 -13.35 21.22
N SER A 71 -31.08 -13.45 20.17
CA SER A 71 -31.83 -14.65 19.91
C SER A 71 -32.00 -14.93 18.41
N VAL A 72 -31.38 -16.02 18.02
CA VAL A 72 -31.81 -16.99 17.01
C VAL A 72 -31.47 -16.74 15.52
N LEU A 73 -31.01 -15.58 15.06
CA LEU A 73 -30.62 -15.43 13.66
C LEU A 73 -29.11 -15.27 13.40
N GLY A 74 -28.29 -15.44 14.45
CA GLY A 74 -26.82 -15.27 14.38
C GLY A 74 -26.08 -16.37 13.61
N GLY A 75 -26.70 -17.52 13.36
CA GLY A 75 -25.99 -18.68 12.80
C GLY A 75 -25.84 -18.70 11.27
N ALA A 76 -26.72 -18.00 10.54
CA ALA A 76 -26.70 -18.05 9.07
C ALA A 76 -25.79 -16.99 8.44
N TRP A 77 -25.50 -15.88 9.16
CA TRP A 77 -24.71 -14.76 8.66
C TRP A 77 -23.22 -14.82 9.03
N GLN A 78 -22.83 -15.66 9.99
CA GLN A 78 -21.42 -15.93 10.28
C GLN A 78 -20.67 -16.59 9.12
N LEU A 79 -21.40 -17.28 8.22
CA LEU A 79 -20.80 -17.90 7.04
C LEU A 79 -20.48 -16.88 5.92
N THR A 80 -21.20 -15.75 5.85
CA THR A 80 -20.94 -14.71 4.84
C THR A 80 -19.82 -13.76 5.26
N GLY A 81 -19.67 -13.46 6.54
CA GLY A 81 -18.55 -12.64 7.05
C GLY A 81 -17.18 -13.31 6.91
N GLN A 82 -17.12 -14.64 6.91
CA GLN A 82 -15.88 -15.37 6.63
C GLN A 82 -15.54 -15.42 5.13
N ALA A 83 -16.54 -15.38 4.24
CA ALA A 83 -16.30 -15.34 2.80
C ALA A 83 -15.68 -14.02 2.33
N ALA A 84 -15.95 -12.89 3.00
CA ALA A 84 -15.34 -11.60 2.68
C ALA A 84 -13.84 -11.51 3.09
N ARG A 85 -13.36 -12.43 3.93
CA ARG A 85 -11.95 -12.50 4.35
C ARG A 85 -11.07 -13.37 3.43
N LEU A 86 -11.66 -14.10 2.50
CA LEU A 86 -10.99 -15.22 1.83
C LEU A 86 -10.09 -14.91 0.63
N PRO A 87 -10.24 -13.86 -0.20
CA PRO A 87 -9.40 -13.71 -1.38
C PRO A 87 -8.10 -12.93 -1.18
N PHE A 88 -8.00 -12.08 -0.15
CA PHE A 88 -6.97 -11.06 -0.11
C PHE A 88 -5.65 -11.46 0.55
N ASP A 89 -5.66 -12.38 1.50
CA ASP A 89 -4.42 -12.85 2.15
C ASP A 89 -3.54 -13.73 1.25
N MET A 90 -4.08 -14.19 0.11
CA MET A 90 -3.39 -15.12 -0.79
C MET A 90 -2.60 -14.42 -1.91
N VAL A 91 -2.90 -13.17 -2.23
CA VAL A 91 -2.26 -12.45 -3.36
C VAL A 91 -0.90 -11.87 -3.00
N LEU A 92 -0.63 -11.62 -1.72
CA LEU A 92 0.58 -10.89 -1.27
C LEU A 92 1.79 -11.76 -0.92
N SER A 93 1.72 -13.08 -1.08
CA SER A 93 2.87 -13.96 -0.85
C SER A 93 3.69 -14.17 -2.12
N VAL A 94 4.09 -13.10 -2.82
CA VAL A 94 5.10 -13.22 -3.88
C VAL A 94 6.45 -13.47 -3.20
N PRO A 95 7.12 -14.62 -3.41
CA PRO A 95 8.44 -14.84 -2.85
C PRO A 95 9.41 -13.81 -3.46
N VAL A 96 9.87 -12.87 -2.65
CA VAL A 96 10.89 -11.86 -3.03
C VAL A 96 12.18 -12.52 -3.56
N ALA A 97 12.36 -13.81 -3.29
CA ALA A 97 13.50 -14.60 -3.73
C ALA A 97 13.63 -14.80 -5.26
N VAL A 98 12.56 -14.52 -6.04
CA VAL A 98 12.58 -14.68 -7.51
C VAL A 98 13.27 -13.49 -8.21
N PHE A 99 13.41 -12.35 -7.56
CA PHE A 99 13.97 -11.16 -8.18
C PHE A 99 15.44 -10.98 -7.79
N ARG A 100 16.34 -11.10 -8.78
CA ARG A 100 17.80 -10.92 -8.60
C ARG A 100 18.20 -9.48 -8.31
N SER A 101 17.35 -8.46 -8.56
CA SER A 101 17.57 -7.09 -8.13
C SER A 101 16.54 -6.69 -7.07
N ARG A 102 17.05 -6.08 -6.00
CA ARG A 102 16.23 -5.61 -4.90
C ARG A 102 15.33 -4.42 -5.30
N ALA A 103 15.80 -3.54 -6.17
CA ALA A 103 15.04 -2.38 -6.62
C ALA A 103 13.76 -2.79 -7.38
N ALA A 104 13.86 -3.73 -8.33
CA ALA A 104 12.70 -4.24 -9.05
C ALA A 104 11.72 -4.99 -8.13
N ALA A 105 12.23 -5.73 -7.13
CA ALA A 105 11.39 -6.39 -6.14
C ALA A 105 10.61 -5.38 -5.26
N THR A 106 11.22 -4.25 -4.96
CA THR A 106 10.64 -3.16 -4.17
C THR A 106 9.51 -2.47 -4.92
N GLU A 107 9.74 -2.04 -6.17
CA GLU A 107 8.73 -1.37 -6.99
C GLU A 107 7.55 -2.31 -7.30
N LEU A 108 7.84 -3.59 -7.54
CA LEU A 108 6.79 -4.58 -7.73
C LEU A 108 5.96 -4.80 -6.45
N ARG A 109 6.56 -4.71 -5.25
CA ARG A 109 5.82 -4.78 -3.99
C ARG A 109 4.86 -3.61 -3.85
N LEU A 110 5.30 -2.37 -4.15
CA LEU A 110 4.42 -1.21 -4.12
C LEU A 110 3.28 -1.33 -5.12
N LEU A 111 3.56 -1.81 -6.33
CA LEU A 111 2.52 -2.09 -7.31
C LEU A 111 1.50 -3.11 -6.79
N LYS A 112 1.96 -4.21 -6.16
CA LYS A 112 1.06 -5.21 -5.59
C LYS A 112 0.25 -4.68 -4.41
N ASN A 113 0.82 -3.83 -3.59
CA ASN A 113 0.08 -3.14 -2.54
C ASN A 113 -1.00 -2.23 -3.13
N ALA A 114 -0.67 -1.43 -4.16
CA ALA A 114 -1.64 -0.56 -4.83
C ALA A 114 -2.78 -1.35 -5.51
N GLU A 115 -2.49 -2.50 -6.12
CA GLU A 115 -3.52 -3.41 -6.64
C GLU A 115 -4.47 -3.90 -5.53
N ASP A 116 -3.93 -4.28 -4.38
CA ASP A 116 -4.72 -4.76 -3.23
C ASP A 116 -5.55 -3.62 -2.61
N GLU A 117 -4.97 -2.44 -2.44
CA GLU A 117 -5.64 -1.24 -1.94
C GLU A 117 -6.82 -0.83 -2.82
N TYR A 118 -6.63 -0.86 -4.13
CA TYR A 118 -7.69 -0.60 -5.10
C TYR A 118 -8.81 -1.65 -4.99
N ALA A 119 -8.44 -2.93 -4.92
CA ALA A 119 -9.40 -4.03 -4.88
C ALA A 119 -10.24 -4.02 -3.58
N VAL A 120 -9.62 -3.79 -2.41
CA VAL A 120 -10.35 -3.75 -1.14
C VAL A 120 -11.25 -2.51 -1.06
N THR A 121 -10.84 -1.37 -1.62
CA THR A 121 -11.66 -0.15 -1.70
C THR A 121 -12.87 -0.36 -2.63
N ALA A 122 -12.66 -1.01 -3.78
CA ALA A 122 -13.76 -1.34 -4.70
C ALA A 122 -14.78 -2.29 -4.06
N LEU A 123 -14.32 -3.27 -3.27
CA LEU A 123 -15.21 -4.16 -2.52
C LEU A 123 -16.01 -3.38 -1.47
N ALA A 124 -15.36 -2.53 -0.68
CA ALA A 124 -16.03 -1.69 0.32
C ALA A 124 -17.11 -0.82 -0.32
N LEU A 125 -16.80 -0.22 -1.47
CA LEU A 125 -17.75 0.58 -2.24
C LEU A 125 -18.94 -0.25 -2.74
N ALA A 126 -18.73 -1.48 -3.22
CA ALA A 126 -19.81 -2.35 -3.67
C ALA A 126 -20.78 -2.71 -2.53
N VAL A 127 -20.23 -3.09 -1.36
CA VAL A 127 -21.00 -3.40 -0.15
C VAL A 127 -21.77 -2.17 0.34
N CYS A 128 -21.13 -0.99 0.36
CA CYS A 128 -21.76 0.27 0.73
C CYS A 128 -22.91 0.63 -0.21
N ARG A 129 -22.76 0.45 -1.52
CA ARG A 129 -23.82 0.69 -2.52
C ARG A 129 -25.03 -0.23 -2.29
N ALA A 130 -24.81 -1.52 -1.98
CA ALA A 130 -25.86 -2.47 -1.67
C ALA A 130 -26.62 -2.06 -0.40
N ALA A 131 -25.90 -1.75 0.68
CA ALA A 131 -26.46 -1.29 1.94
C ALA A 131 -27.28 0.01 1.76
N GLY A 132 -26.79 0.95 0.95
CA GLY A 132 -27.51 2.19 0.62
C GLY A 132 -28.84 1.95 -0.10
N ARG A 133 -28.95 0.90 -0.92
CA ARG A 133 -30.23 0.49 -1.54
C ARG A 133 -31.19 -0.09 -0.52
N ILE A 134 -30.68 -0.89 0.41
CA ILE A 134 -31.48 -1.46 1.51
C ILE A 134 -32.00 -0.34 2.42
N ALA A 135 -31.14 0.61 2.83
CA ALA A 135 -31.51 1.75 3.66
C ALA A 135 -32.63 2.61 3.02
N ARG A 136 -32.51 2.90 1.71
CA ARG A 136 -33.58 3.59 0.97
C ARG A 136 -34.90 2.82 0.96
N LYS A 137 -34.86 1.50 0.78
CA LYS A 137 -36.08 0.67 0.82
C LYS A 137 -36.67 0.53 2.20
N ALA A 138 -35.85 0.63 3.26
CA ALA A 138 -36.31 0.68 4.64
C ALA A 138 -36.87 2.05 5.06
N GLY A 139 -36.71 3.09 4.25
CA GLY A 139 -37.11 4.47 4.57
C GLY A 139 -36.21 5.13 5.63
N ASP A 140 -35.03 4.60 5.88
CA ASP A 140 -34.09 5.10 6.89
C ASP A 140 -33.19 6.18 6.32
N THR A 141 -33.62 7.43 6.42
CA THR A 141 -32.92 8.60 5.86
C THR A 141 -31.55 8.84 6.49
N VAL A 142 -31.38 8.56 7.79
CA VAL A 142 -30.11 8.73 8.51
C VAL A 142 -29.06 7.75 7.99
N SER A 143 -29.44 6.49 7.81
CA SER A 143 -28.51 5.49 7.23
C SER A 143 -28.24 5.77 5.76
N VAL A 144 -29.20 6.31 4.99
CA VAL A 144 -28.99 6.71 3.59
C VAL A 144 -27.95 7.82 3.51
N GLU A 145 -28.02 8.84 4.36
CA GLU A 145 -27.06 9.94 4.38
C GLU A 145 -25.66 9.47 4.78
N LEU A 146 -25.55 8.70 5.85
CA LEU A 146 -24.28 8.08 6.27
C LEU A 146 -23.63 7.27 5.14
N LEU A 147 -24.39 6.35 4.53
CA LEU A 147 -23.87 5.49 3.46
C LEU A 147 -23.57 6.27 2.17
N SER A 148 -24.26 7.40 1.91
CA SER A 148 -23.94 8.26 0.78
C SER A 148 -22.60 8.98 0.95
N THR A 149 -22.26 9.37 2.19
CA THR A 149 -20.95 9.94 2.52
C THR A 149 -19.83 8.90 2.33
N ILE A 150 -19.98 7.73 2.94
CA ILE A 150 -19.01 6.63 2.79
C ILE A 150 -18.78 6.27 1.31
N ARG A 151 -19.86 6.22 0.53
CA ARG A 151 -19.79 5.93 -0.91
C ARG A 151 -18.98 6.99 -1.67
N ARG A 152 -19.24 8.28 -1.41
CA ARG A 152 -18.52 9.38 -2.06
C ARG A 152 -17.04 9.34 -1.75
N ASP A 153 -16.69 9.18 -0.46
CA ASP A 153 -15.31 9.14 0.01
C ASP A 153 -14.57 7.91 -0.58
N GLY A 154 -15.28 6.78 -0.77
CA GLY A 154 -14.76 5.60 -1.46
C GLY A 154 -14.58 5.78 -2.97
N GLU A 155 -15.48 6.48 -3.66
CA GLU A 155 -15.37 6.79 -5.09
C GLU A 155 -14.18 7.70 -5.36
N GLU A 156 -13.97 8.76 -4.56
CA GLU A 156 -12.82 9.66 -4.64
C GLU A 156 -11.51 8.92 -4.41
N THR A 157 -11.47 8.07 -3.38
CA THR A 157 -10.29 7.25 -3.08
C THR A 157 -9.93 6.29 -4.23
N LEU A 158 -10.91 5.69 -4.91
CA LEU A 158 -10.64 4.81 -6.04
C LEU A 158 -9.98 5.53 -7.22
N GLU A 159 -10.36 6.78 -7.48
CA GLU A 159 -9.73 7.61 -8.53
C GLU A 159 -8.26 7.87 -8.19
N GLU A 160 -7.97 8.28 -6.95
CA GLU A 160 -6.60 8.52 -6.49
C GLU A 160 -5.74 7.24 -6.47
N LEU A 161 -6.31 6.11 -6.07
CA LEU A 161 -5.60 4.82 -6.10
C LEU A 161 -5.36 4.31 -7.53
N ALA A 162 -6.22 4.64 -8.49
CA ALA A 162 -6.00 4.33 -9.89
C ALA A 162 -4.76 5.06 -10.42
N GLU A 163 -4.58 6.34 -10.11
CA GLU A 163 -3.40 7.12 -10.46
C GLU A 163 -2.13 6.55 -9.81
N ALA A 164 -2.20 6.19 -8.51
CA ALA A 164 -1.08 5.56 -7.81
C ALA A 164 -0.70 4.21 -8.44
N LEU A 165 -1.68 3.42 -8.85
CA LEU A 165 -1.48 2.14 -9.54
C LEU A 165 -0.70 2.32 -10.84
N GLU A 166 -1.08 3.28 -11.68
CA GLU A 166 -0.40 3.59 -12.94
C GLU A 166 1.05 4.05 -12.69
N GLN A 167 1.27 4.92 -11.70
CA GLN A 167 2.60 5.38 -11.32
C GLN A 167 3.51 4.23 -10.85
N HIS A 168 3.00 3.32 -10.02
CA HIS A 168 3.75 2.16 -9.57
C HIS A 168 4.00 1.14 -10.67
N ALA A 169 3.08 1.00 -11.64
CA ALA A 169 3.30 0.17 -12.81
C ALA A 169 4.44 0.70 -13.69
N GLU A 170 4.46 2.01 -13.94
CA GLU A 170 5.55 2.68 -14.68
C GLU A 170 6.90 2.54 -13.95
N ALA A 171 6.90 2.73 -12.62
CA ALA A 171 8.11 2.57 -11.81
C ALA A 171 8.65 1.13 -11.84
N ALA A 172 7.76 0.13 -11.78
CA ALA A 172 8.13 -1.28 -11.87
C ALA A 172 8.71 -1.65 -13.25
N VAL A 173 8.16 -1.09 -14.34
CA VAL A 173 8.70 -1.26 -15.69
C VAL A 173 10.09 -0.61 -15.80
N ALA A 174 10.24 0.64 -15.38
CA ALA A 174 11.52 1.35 -15.42
C ALA A 174 12.61 0.62 -14.61
N ALA A 175 12.27 0.10 -13.42
CA ALA A 175 13.18 -0.69 -12.61
C ALA A 175 13.59 -2.01 -13.28
N SER A 176 12.70 -2.60 -14.08
CA SER A 176 12.97 -3.83 -14.83
C SER A 176 13.84 -3.58 -16.05
N GLU A 177 13.63 -2.47 -16.77
CA GLU A 177 14.41 -2.07 -17.95
C GLU A 177 15.85 -1.68 -17.59
N ALA A 178 16.04 -0.99 -16.46
CA ALA A 178 17.37 -0.66 -15.94
C ALA A 178 18.23 -1.91 -15.67
N MET A 179 17.59 -3.07 -15.48
CA MET A 179 18.28 -4.37 -15.35
C MET A 179 18.62 -5.03 -16.69
N ASP A 180 17.81 -4.83 -17.74
CA ASP A 180 17.99 -5.51 -19.02
C ASP A 180 19.21 -4.96 -19.79
N GLY A 181 19.63 -3.74 -19.52
CA GLY A 181 20.87 -3.15 -20.02
C GLY A 181 22.14 -3.85 -19.51
N SER A 182 22.04 -4.77 -18.54
CA SER A 182 23.14 -5.50 -17.92
C SER A 182 23.07 -7.03 -18.02
N VAL A 183 22.57 -7.59 -19.13
CA VAL A 183 22.48 -9.05 -19.43
C VAL A 183 21.09 -9.68 -19.24
N GLY A 184 20.37 -9.87 -20.32
CA GLY A 184 19.49 -11.02 -20.64
C GLY A 184 18.50 -11.61 -19.61
N GLY A 185 18.15 -10.92 -18.52
CA GLY A 185 17.42 -11.50 -17.40
C GLY A 185 15.92 -11.18 -17.29
N ALA A 186 15.45 -10.11 -17.88
CA ALA A 186 14.06 -9.64 -17.68
C ALA A 186 13.01 -10.56 -18.33
N SER A 187 13.34 -11.19 -19.45
CA SER A 187 12.44 -12.15 -20.12
C SER A 187 12.16 -13.41 -19.28
N LEU A 188 13.10 -13.82 -18.43
CA LEU A 188 12.95 -14.96 -17.53
C LEU A 188 12.07 -14.60 -16.32
N ALA A 189 12.28 -13.45 -15.71
CA ALA A 189 11.50 -13.02 -14.52
C ALA A 189 10.00 -12.82 -14.85
N VAL A 190 9.67 -12.20 -16.01
CA VAL A 190 8.30 -12.04 -16.48
C VAL A 190 7.67 -13.40 -16.85
N ARG A 191 8.44 -14.32 -17.40
CA ARG A 191 7.98 -15.69 -17.72
C ARG A 191 7.75 -16.50 -16.45
N GLU A 192 8.64 -16.43 -15.47
CA GLU A 192 8.49 -17.09 -14.17
C GLU A 192 7.31 -16.54 -13.38
N TRP A 193 7.09 -15.22 -13.40
CA TRP A 193 5.92 -14.60 -12.79
C TRP A 193 4.61 -15.05 -13.44
N ARG A 194 4.53 -15.11 -14.76
CA ARG A 194 3.35 -15.63 -15.49
C ARG A 194 3.12 -17.12 -15.24
N SER A 195 4.17 -17.93 -15.09
CA SER A 195 4.06 -19.33 -14.73
C SER A 195 3.56 -19.50 -13.30
N TRP A 196 4.08 -18.69 -12.36
CA TRP A 196 3.65 -18.69 -10.98
C TRP A 196 2.19 -18.26 -10.80
N LEU A 197 1.73 -17.20 -11.50
CA LEU A 197 0.32 -16.81 -11.50
C LEU A 197 -0.60 -17.95 -11.98
N ARG A 198 -0.19 -18.66 -13.02
CA ARG A 198 -0.94 -19.79 -13.56
C ARG A 198 -0.96 -20.95 -12.58
N GLU A 199 0.17 -21.27 -12.01
CA GLU A 199 0.36 -22.37 -11.05
C GLU A 199 -0.36 -22.10 -9.72
N THR A 200 -0.42 -20.84 -9.27
CA THR A 200 -1.16 -20.43 -8.07
C THR A 200 -2.67 -20.44 -8.30
N ALA A 201 -3.13 -20.04 -9.49
CA ALA A 201 -4.54 -20.15 -9.88
C ALA A 201 -5.01 -21.61 -9.99
N GLU A 202 -4.12 -22.53 -10.41
CA GLU A 202 -4.41 -23.97 -10.51
C GLU A 202 -4.34 -24.71 -9.16
N ARG A 203 -3.61 -24.16 -8.19
CA ARG A 203 -3.41 -24.78 -6.86
C ARG A 203 -4.35 -24.30 -5.78
N MET A 204 -5.46 -23.64 -6.10
CA MET A 204 -6.45 -23.24 -5.08
C MET A 204 -7.14 -24.47 -4.45
N PRO A 205 -6.59 -25.06 -3.37
CA PRO A 205 -7.33 -26.00 -2.54
C PRO A 205 -8.13 -25.21 -1.51
N GLY A 206 -9.30 -25.71 -1.23
CA GLY A 206 -10.31 -25.10 -0.40
C GLY A 206 -9.87 -24.49 0.92
N ALA A 207 -10.70 -23.60 1.36
CA ALA A 207 -10.71 -22.66 2.46
C ALA A 207 -10.22 -23.12 3.86
N ASP A 208 -9.79 -24.37 4.03
CA ASP A 208 -9.55 -24.97 5.36
C ASP A 208 -8.17 -24.62 5.97
N ARG A 209 -7.29 -23.91 5.28
CA ARG A 209 -5.94 -23.56 5.76
C ARG A 209 -5.72 -22.11 6.15
N LEU A 210 -6.76 -21.31 6.21
CA LEU A 210 -6.68 -19.86 6.52
C LEU A 210 -6.88 -19.52 8.02
N GLN A 211 -6.63 -20.45 8.92
CA GLN A 211 -6.68 -20.21 10.38
C GLN A 211 -5.29 -19.85 10.94
N GLY A 212 -4.59 -18.92 10.33
CA GLY A 212 -3.43 -18.26 10.95
C GLY A 212 -3.82 -16.87 11.43
N PRO A 213 -3.23 -16.34 12.53
CA PRO A 213 -3.42 -14.95 12.90
C PRO A 213 -3.00 -14.08 11.71
N PRO A 214 -3.64 -12.91 11.49
CA PRO A 214 -3.26 -12.01 10.42
C PRO A 214 -1.77 -11.69 10.58
N ARG A 215 -0.96 -12.10 9.61
CA ARG A 215 0.46 -11.74 9.55
C ARG A 215 0.58 -10.29 9.06
N GLY A 216 -0.02 -9.37 9.81
CA GLY A 216 0.25 -7.97 9.68
C GLY A 216 1.70 -7.70 10.05
N ALA A 217 2.50 -7.30 9.06
CA ALA A 217 3.72 -6.49 9.22
C ALA A 217 4.83 -6.99 10.17
N LEU A 218 5.04 -8.27 10.35
CA LEU A 218 6.31 -8.76 10.88
C LEU A 218 7.29 -8.93 9.71
N ILE A 219 8.00 -7.85 9.39
CA ILE A 219 9.12 -7.89 8.44
C ILE A 219 10.17 -8.83 9.05
N THR A 220 10.51 -9.89 8.32
CA THR A 220 11.56 -10.83 8.72
C THR A 220 12.94 -10.32 8.34
N GLU A 221 14.01 -10.86 8.95
CA GLU A 221 15.38 -10.45 8.62
C GLU A 221 15.73 -10.75 7.16
N GLU A 222 15.17 -11.84 6.60
CA GLU A 222 15.37 -12.26 5.21
C GLU A 222 14.79 -11.27 4.19
N GLU A 223 13.79 -10.50 4.60
CA GLU A 223 13.15 -9.47 3.76
C GLU A 223 13.91 -8.13 3.79
N LEU A 224 14.91 -8.00 4.66
CA LEU A 224 15.68 -6.77 4.73
C LEU A 224 16.62 -6.57 3.54
N PRO A 225 16.76 -5.33 3.04
CA PRO A 225 17.68 -5.00 1.95
C PRO A 225 19.16 -5.14 2.33
N ILE A 226 19.47 -5.26 3.61
CA ILE A 226 20.83 -5.41 4.14
C ILE A 226 21.00 -6.84 4.65
N PRO A 227 21.87 -7.67 4.03
CA PRO A 227 22.10 -9.03 4.50
C PRO A 227 22.74 -9.07 5.89
N ASP A 228 22.46 -10.13 6.65
CA ASP A 228 23.00 -10.37 8.00
C ASP A 228 22.78 -9.19 8.96
N TYR A 229 21.65 -8.54 8.85
CA TYR A 229 21.32 -7.26 9.50
C TYR A 229 21.58 -7.29 11.02
N ARG A 230 21.15 -8.35 11.70
CA ARG A 230 21.32 -8.51 13.16
C ARG A 230 22.78 -8.53 13.60
N ARG A 231 23.67 -9.00 12.74
CA ARG A 231 25.11 -9.13 13.02
C ARG A 231 25.86 -7.83 12.78
N LEU A 232 25.27 -6.87 12.10
CA LEU A 232 25.91 -5.62 11.75
C LEU A 232 25.87 -4.63 12.93
N SER A 233 26.96 -3.89 13.09
CA SER A 233 27.00 -2.77 14.01
C SER A 233 26.11 -1.62 13.50
N THR A 234 25.66 -0.78 14.42
CA THR A 234 24.87 0.42 14.09
C THR A 234 25.55 1.27 13.01
N LYS A 235 26.87 1.46 13.10
CA LYS A 235 27.65 2.20 12.11
C LYS A 235 27.58 1.56 10.73
N MET A 236 27.80 0.23 10.64
CA MET A 236 27.74 -0.48 9.35
C MET A 236 26.38 -0.40 8.69
N ILE A 237 25.30 -0.34 9.48
CA ILE A 237 23.94 -0.17 8.96
C ILE A 237 23.79 1.28 8.46
N THR A 238 24.08 2.27 9.30
CA THR A 238 23.89 3.70 8.94
C THR A 238 24.71 4.12 7.73
N ASP A 239 25.89 3.53 7.50
CA ASP A 239 26.72 3.78 6.32
C ASP A 239 26.09 3.22 5.01
N ARG A 240 25.20 2.22 5.11
CA ARG A 240 24.53 1.61 3.96
C ARG A 240 23.18 2.28 3.62
N LEU A 241 22.53 2.91 4.61
CA LEU A 241 21.20 3.50 4.43
C LEU A 241 21.09 4.49 3.26
N PRO A 242 22.07 5.39 2.98
CA PRO A 242 21.96 6.35 1.86
C PRO A 242 21.87 5.72 0.47
N HIS A 243 22.25 4.45 0.35
CA HIS A 243 22.24 3.72 -0.92
C HIS A 243 20.97 2.88 -1.12
N LEU A 244 20.05 2.92 -0.16
CA LEU A 244 18.78 2.20 -0.21
C LEU A 244 17.70 3.05 -0.89
N THR A 245 16.73 2.37 -1.51
CA THR A 245 15.52 3.01 -2.01
C THR A 245 14.65 3.51 -0.86
N GLN A 246 13.70 4.41 -1.14
CA GLN A 246 12.77 4.90 -0.12
C GLN A 246 11.96 3.78 0.53
N THR A 247 11.57 2.78 -0.24
CA THR A 247 10.85 1.61 0.28
C THR A 247 11.74 0.72 1.15
N ASP A 248 13.00 0.52 0.75
CA ASP A 248 13.98 -0.22 1.55
C ASP A 248 14.25 0.50 2.88
N LEU A 249 14.36 1.82 2.87
CA LEU A 249 14.49 2.65 4.07
C LEU A 249 13.26 2.50 4.99
N ALA A 250 12.04 2.53 4.43
CA ALA A 250 10.82 2.33 5.20
C ALA A 250 10.78 0.93 5.81
N THR A 251 11.18 -0.11 5.06
CA THR A 251 11.26 -1.50 5.51
C THR A 251 12.25 -1.65 6.67
N VAL A 252 13.47 -1.08 6.55
CA VAL A 252 14.46 -1.08 7.64
C VAL A 252 13.93 -0.34 8.88
N GLY A 253 13.27 0.81 8.68
CA GLY A 253 12.68 1.56 9.78
C GLY A 253 11.56 0.81 10.50
N ALA A 254 10.72 0.08 9.77
CA ALA A 254 9.68 -0.75 10.34
C ALA A 254 10.26 -1.94 11.13
N TYR A 255 11.26 -2.62 10.57
CA TYR A 255 11.97 -3.70 11.25
C TYR A 255 12.63 -3.21 12.55
N GLU A 256 13.35 -2.10 12.52
CA GLU A 256 14.00 -1.54 13.70
C GLU A 256 13.00 -1.20 14.81
N ARG A 257 11.85 -0.60 14.47
CA ARG A 257 10.80 -0.28 15.47
C ARG A 257 10.23 -1.52 16.16
N SER A 258 10.14 -2.64 15.45
CA SER A 258 9.59 -3.89 15.99
C SER A 258 10.62 -4.80 16.65
N HIS A 259 11.93 -4.54 16.51
CA HIS A 259 13.01 -5.41 16.99
C HIS A 259 14.03 -4.66 17.88
N ALA A 260 15.17 -4.27 17.31
CA ALA A 260 16.28 -3.71 18.09
C ALA A 260 16.05 -2.26 18.53
N GLY A 261 15.26 -1.49 17.79
CA GLY A 261 14.90 -0.11 18.12
C GLY A 261 16.10 0.84 18.21
N ARG A 262 17.19 0.60 17.44
CA ARG A 262 18.42 1.38 17.53
C ARG A 262 18.18 2.87 17.18
N PRO A 263 18.29 3.82 18.14
CA PRO A 263 17.89 5.22 17.90
C PRO A 263 18.67 5.88 16.76
N ALA A 264 19.96 5.56 16.62
CA ALA A 264 20.79 6.13 15.55
C ALA A 264 20.38 5.64 14.16
N VAL A 265 19.92 4.37 14.03
CA VAL A 265 19.40 3.85 12.77
C VAL A 265 18.07 4.50 12.45
N LEU A 266 17.13 4.55 13.40
CA LEU A 266 15.82 5.18 13.22
C LEU A 266 15.93 6.66 12.87
N SER A 267 16.81 7.39 13.55
CA SER A 267 17.09 8.80 13.25
C SER A 267 17.65 8.99 11.84
N ARG A 268 18.59 8.12 11.43
CA ARG A 268 19.17 8.19 10.08
C ARG A 268 18.16 7.82 8.99
N VAL A 269 17.35 6.79 9.21
CA VAL A 269 16.23 6.44 8.33
C VAL A 269 15.29 7.64 8.18
N GLY A 270 14.84 8.24 9.29
CA GLY A 270 13.96 9.41 9.25
C GLY A 270 14.55 10.62 8.49
N ALA A 271 15.88 10.82 8.56
CA ALA A 271 16.54 11.90 7.83
C ALA A 271 16.66 11.64 6.32
N LEU A 272 16.61 10.35 5.91
CA LEU A 272 16.70 9.94 4.50
C LEU A 272 15.33 9.76 3.86
N LEU A 273 14.28 9.43 4.62
CA LEU A 273 12.94 9.31 4.09
C LEU A 273 12.41 10.66 3.58
N GLY A 274 11.88 10.66 2.36
CA GLY A 274 11.29 11.82 1.72
C GLY A 274 10.80 11.52 0.31
N PRO A 275 10.05 12.43 -0.31
CA PRO A 275 9.52 12.21 -1.66
C PRO A 275 10.66 12.10 -2.65
N VAL A 276 10.55 11.12 -3.55
CA VAL A 276 11.47 10.97 -4.69
C VAL A 276 11.26 12.08 -5.71
N PRO A 277 12.30 12.49 -6.46
CA PRO A 277 12.16 13.52 -7.51
C PRO A 277 11.10 13.18 -8.57
N TRP A 278 10.99 11.92 -8.96
CA TRP A 278 9.93 11.34 -9.80
C TRP A 278 9.80 9.82 -9.56
N PRO A 279 8.70 9.19 -9.97
CA PRO A 279 8.51 7.74 -9.81
C PRO A 279 9.68 6.92 -10.38
N GLY A 280 10.13 5.92 -9.64
CA GLY A 280 11.24 5.05 -10.04
C GLY A 280 12.64 5.67 -9.97
N TYR A 281 12.80 6.86 -9.40
CA TYR A 281 14.09 7.59 -9.37
C TYR A 281 15.25 6.76 -8.83
N ASP A 282 15.03 6.06 -7.71
CA ASP A 282 16.07 5.30 -7.02
C ASP A 282 16.62 4.13 -7.84
N SER A 283 15.83 3.66 -8.82
CA SER A 283 16.21 2.57 -9.74
C SER A 283 16.88 3.07 -11.02
N MET A 284 16.86 4.40 -11.28
CA MET A 284 17.43 4.97 -12.49
C MET A 284 18.95 5.02 -12.44
N THR A 285 19.56 4.72 -13.58
CA THR A 285 20.99 4.97 -13.81
C THR A 285 21.29 6.47 -13.86
N ALA A 286 22.55 6.85 -13.66
CA ALA A 286 22.95 8.25 -13.79
C ALA A 286 22.63 8.81 -15.19
N GLU A 287 22.76 7.98 -16.24
CA GLU A 287 22.51 8.37 -17.64
C GLU A 287 21.02 8.67 -17.89
N GLU A 288 20.13 7.84 -17.36
CA GLU A 288 18.68 8.05 -17.45
C GLU A 288 18.24 9.32 -16.71
N VAL A 289 18.81 9.55 -15.52
CA VAL A 289 18.56 10.79 -14.76
C VAL A 289 19.04 12.01 -15.55
N LEU A 290 20.24 11.94 -16.17
CA LEU A 290 20.77 13.03 -16.99
C LEU A 290 19.86 13.35 -18.17
N LYS A 291 19.34 12.33 -18.85
CA LYS A 291 18.40 12.50 -19.96
C LYS A 291 17.12 13.22 -19.50
N ARG A 292 16.55 12.86 -18.35
CA ARG A 292 15.35 13.53 -17.83
C ARG A 292 15.64 14.97 -17.35
N LEU A 293 16.83 15.22 -16.78
CA LEU A 293 17.25 16.56 -16.36
C LEU A 293 17.38 17.55 -17.51
N SER A 294 17.64 17.07 -18.76
CA SER A 294 17.76 17.95 -19.92
C SER A 294 16.48 18.73 -20.19
N ASP A 295 15.34 18.13 -19.95
CA ASP A 295 14.01 18.66 -20.28
C ASP A 295 13.24 19.12 -19.02
N ALA A 296 13.84 18.96 -17.82
CA ALA A 296 13.19 19.25 -16.56
C ALA A 296 13.23 20.74 -16.21
N GLU A 297 12.16 21.21 -15.53
CA GLU A 297 12.07 22.54 -14.97
C GLU A 297 13.15 22.81 -13.90
N PRO A 298 13.66 24.04 -13.75
CA PRO A 298 14.67 24.36 -12.72
C PRO A 298 14.29 24.03 -11.30
N SER A 299 13.00 24.12 -10.96
CA SER A 299 12.44 23.71 -9.68
C SER A 299 12.59 22.22 -9.42
N HIS A 300 12.40 21.40 -10.45
CA HIS A 300 12.57 19.97 -10.40
C HIS A 300 14.05 19.57 -10.30
N CYS A 301 14.92 20.26 -11.04
CA CYS A 301 16.36 20.05 -10.95
C CYS A 301 16.89 20.33 -9.54
N ARG A 302 16.35 21.34 -8.84
CA ARG A 302 16.67 21.61 -7.42
C ARG A 302 16.26 20.46 -6.49
N ARG A 303 15.09 19.85 -6.71
CA ARG A 303 14.65 18.65 -5.94
C ARG A 303 15.60 17.47 -6.15
N VAL A 304 16.02 17.24 -7.40
CA VAL A 304 17.02 16.21 -7.71
C VAL A 304 18.34 16.48 -6.99
N LEU A 305 18.84 17.71 -7.03
CA LEU A 305 20.07 18.10 -6.37
C LEU A 305 20.02 17.87 -4.86
N GLU A 306 18.92 18.25 -4.22
CA GLU A 306 18.71 18.05 -2.80
C GLU A 306 18.61 16.57 -2.43
N TYR A 307 17.89 15.79 -3.23
CA TYR A 307 17.74 14.35 -3.03
C TYR A 307 19.09 13.63 -3.17
N GLU A 308 19.83 13.87 -4.24
CA GLU A 308 21.14 13.25 -4.50
C GLU A 308 22.16 13.56 -3.39
N ARG A 309 22.18 14.78 -2.86
CA ARG A 309 23.08 15.18 -1.74
C ARG A 309 22.82 14.36 -0.47
N ARG A 310 21.60 13.89 -0.26
CA ARG A 310 21.23 13.10 0.92
C ARG A 310 21.42 11.59 0.71
N HIS A 311 21.37 11.11 -0.55
CA HIS A 311 21.34 9.69 -0.91
C HIS A 311 22.61 9.26 -1.64
N GLN A 312 22.45 8.86 -2.89
CA GLN A 312 23.52 8.22 -3.68
C GLN A 312 24.71 9.12 -4.00
N SER A 313 24.52 10.42 -3.97
CA SER A 313 25.56 11.43 -4.21
C SER A 313 26.31 11.22 -5.53
N ARG A 314 25.59 10.79 -6.59
CA ARG A 314 26.16 10.54 -7.91
C ARG A 314 26.75 11.84 -8.50
N SER A 315 28.05 11.92 -8.58
CA SER A 315 28.78 13.17 -8.94
C SER A 315 28.38 13.72 -10.30
N THR A 316 28.07 12.87 -11.25
CA THR A 316 27.61 13.25 -12.61
C THR A 316 26.21 13.87 -12.55
N VAL A 317 25.30 13.29 -11.78
CA VAL A 317 23.93 13.79 -11.57
C VAL A 317 23.96 15.13 -10.81
N LEU A 318 24.74 15.21 -9.73
CA LEU A 318 24.88 16.45 -8.95
C LEU A 318 25.32 17.63 -9.83
N LYS A 319 26.37 17.46 -10.63
CA LYS A 319 26.87 18.51 -11.54
C LYS A 319 25.83 18.92 -12.60
N ALA A 320 25.12 17.94 -13.15
CA ALA A 320 24.10 18.22 -14.17
C ALA A 320 22.87 18.90 -13.57
N ALA A 321 22.41 18.46 -12.40
CA ALA A 321 21.28 19.04 -11.71
C ALA A 321 21.59 20.49 -11.25
N GLU A 322 22.80 20.77 -10.77
CA GLU A 322 23.27 22.11 -10.41
C GLU A 322 23.23 23.04 -11.61
N LYS A 323 23.86 22.63 -12.73
CA LYS A 323 23.84 23.40 -13.98
C LYS A 323 22.43 23.61 -14.52
N ALA A 324 21.54 22.62 -14.40
CA ALA A 324 20.18 22.71 -14.88
C ALA A 324 19.29 23.57 -13.96
N ALA A 325 19.55 23.57 -12.64
CA ALA A 325 18.83 24.40 -11.67
C ALA A 325 19.13 25.91 -11.81
N GLU A 326 20.27 26.28 -12.39
CA GLU A 326 20.69 27.66 -12.68
C GLU A 326 20.09 28.22 -13.99
N ARG A 327 19.44 27.40 -14.81
CA ARG A 327 18.80 27.88 -16.03
C ARG A 327 17.70 28.87 -15.66
N VAL A 328 17.78 30.07 -16.22
CA VAL A 328 16.71 31.05 -16.16
C VAL A 328 15.57 30.56 -17.04
N PRO A 329 14.30 30.47 -16.55
CA PRO A 329 13.19 30.16 -17.43
C PRO A 329 13.10 31.22 -18.53
N ALA A 330 13.00 30.74 -19.78
CA ALA A 330 12.90 31.58 -20.97
C ALA A 330 11.53 32.29 -21.03
#